data_130a38599a2a7dd5938041641f47ef5c
#
_entry.id   130a38599a2a7dd5938041641f47ef5c
#
_cell.length_a   1.000
_cell.length_b   1.000
_cell.length_c   1.000
_cell.angle_alpha   90.00
_cell.angle_beta   90.00
_cell.angle_gamma   90.00
#
_symmetry.space_group_name_H-M   'P 1'
#
loop_
_entity.id
_entity.type
_entity.pdbx_description
1 polymer ?
#
loop_
_entity_poly.entity_id
_entity_poly.type
_entity_poly.pdbx_seq_one_letter_code
_entity_poly.pdbx_strand_id
1 'polypeptide(L)'
;MKRVISALAAVFVFAALFFGIMIPAGLPAHAQTDELYIYNWADYIDPETINDFEQYYYEQTGKNLNVVYSTFDTNEVMLTQVMNNDERMDLLCPSEYAIERLVRNNMLMELDKTKLHNISNIDQRIYDKVDAVFDDIVINNTQIALSDYFVPYMWGTLGILYNAQIVREEDIEAGYGILWNKADNKKLDKKIFLKDSIRDTYVAAVLYLKEIDALPKGLEDKSVQQLINTVNDTMLEAVENALVEQKPFLKGYEVDYGKNEIVANKAYVGLSWSGDAVQAMEENEDLNYFVPEVGGNVWFDGWVIPKNAPNPEIAHMFIDYFCRPEVAIRNAIYIGYTCGLDREVLRGSAETVAILEEYEYDIDEYFNNEFRYPEIDQEQYGVMKDFGAMHEKAVAMWERVKAKGSKTWILFVIIGGVAVMGGGIAAFIAVKNNKGRRRAKVMVNNADVENNEKTD
;
A
#
# COMPACT_ATOMS: atom_id res chain seq x y z
N MET A 1 57.15 -57.18 6.85
CA MET A 1 55.87 -56.41 6.90
C MET A 1 55.42 -56.00 8.31
N LYS A 2 55.58 -56.81 9.35
CA LYS A 2 55.18 -56.46 10.75
C LYS A 2 56.02 -55.35 11.42
N ARG A 3 57.24 -55.08 11.00
CA ARG A 3 58.10 -54.02 11.57
C ARG A 3 57.92 -52.64 10.96
N VAL A 4 57.31 -52.52 9.78
CA VAL A 4 57.05 -51.27 9.13
C VAL A 4 55.71 -50.64 9.63
N ILE A 5 54.79 -51.48 10.06
CA ILE A 5 53.47 -51.01 10.59
C ILE A 5 53.71 -50.46 12.01
N SER A 6 54.63 -50.95 12.80
CA SER A 6 54.90 -50.41 14.13
C SER A 6 55.65 -49.07 14.13
N ALA A 7 56.44 -48.79 13.09
CA ALA A 7 57.08 -47.48 12.92
C ALA A 7 56.17 -46.39 12.49
N LEU A 8 55.16 -46.70 11.66
CA LEU A 8 54.15 -45.77 11.22
C LEU A 8 53.14 -45.40 12.34
N ALA A 9 52.78 -46.33 13.22
CA ALA A 9 51.94 -46.06 14.38
C ALA A 9 52.61 -45.16 15.42
N ALA A 10 53.97 -45.33 15.62
CA ALA A 10 54.74 -44.48 16.56
C ALA A 10 54.90 -43.04 16.04
N VAL A 11 55.00 -42.84 14.74
CA VAL A 11 55.04 -41.47 14.14
C VAL A 11 53.70 -40.75 14.23
N PHE A 12 52.57 -41.45 14.12
CA PHE A 12 51.26 -40.86 14.29
C PHE A 12 50.95 -40.48 15.74
N VAL A 13 51.41 -41.23 16.73
CA VAL A 13 51.23 -40.91 18.15
C VAL A 13 52.14 -39.75 18.58
N PHE A 14 53.34 -39.61 18.02
CA PHE A 14 54.26 -38.50 18.34
C PHE A 14 53.84 -37.19 17.59
N ALA A 15 53.24 -37.28 16.41
CA ALA A 15 52.69 -36.11 15.73
C ALA A 15 51.43 -35.57 16.43
N ALA A 16 50.64 -36.43 17.10
CA ALA A 16 49.48 -36.02 17.89
C ALA A 16 49.84 -35.36 19.24
N LEU A 17 51.03 -35.56 19.74
CA LEU A 17 51.54 -34.97 21.00
C LEU A 17 52.35 -33.67 20.80
N PHE A 18 52.77 -33.33 19.57
CA PHE A 18 53.51 -32.10 19.26
C PHE A 18 52.63 -31.06 18.50
N PHE A 19 51.49 -31.44 17.94
CA PHE A 19 50.41 -30.50 17.64
C PHE A 19 49.61 -30.37 18.93
N GLY A 20 50.19 -29.69 19.91
CA GLY A 20 49.43 -29.08 20.98
C GLY A 20 48.28 -28.35 20.33
N ILE A 21 47.06 -28.80 20.61
CA ILE A 21 45.83 -28.18 20.23
C ILE A 21 45.95 -26.70 20.64
N MET A 22 46.44 -25.82 19.74
CA MET A 22 45.94 -24.45 19.68
C MET A 22 44.48 -24.59 19.31
N ILE A 23 43.64 -24.80 20.32
CA ILE A 23 42.24 -24.38 20.23
C ILE A 23 42.36 -22.88 19.92
N PRO A 24 42.01 -22.41 18.72
CA PRO A 24 41.91 -20.99 18.51
C PRO A 24 40.94 -20.53 19.58
N ALA A 25 41.43 -19.73 20.53
CA ALA A 25 40.60 -19.06 21.49
C ALA A 25 39.56 -18.27 20.70
N GLY A 26 38.31 -18.72 20.79
CA GLY A 26 37.19 -18.05 20.15
C GLY A 26 37.15 -18.29 18.63
N LEU A 27 36.41 -19.29 18.19
CA LEU A 27 35.53 -19.01 17.04
C LEU A 27 34.83 -17.71 17.40
N PRO A 28 34.86 -16.65 16.54
CA PRO A 28 34.01 -15.50 16.79
C PRO A 28 32.62 -16.08 17.05
N ALA A 29 32.08 -15.84 18.24
CA ALA A 29 30.66 -16.09 18.45
C ALA A 29 30.01 -15.45 17.22
N HIS A 30 29.24 -16.20 16.44
CA HIS A 30 28.44 -15.59 15.39
C HIS A 30 27.78 -14.42 16.08
N ALA A 31 28.15 -13.20 15.71
CA ALA A 31 27.52 -12.02 16.25
C ALA A 31 26.03 -12.24 15.99
N GLN A 32 25.26 -12.33 17.05
CA GLN A 32 23.84 -12.55 16.95
C GLN A 32 23.30 -11.40 16.10
N THR A 33 22.79 -11.73 14.94
CA THR A 33 22.18 -10.73 14.05
C THR A 33 20.73 -10.59 14.50
N ASP A 34 20.41 -9.41 14.98
CA ASP A 34 19.03 -9.07 15.31
C ASP A 34 18.24 -8.84 14.00
N GLU A 35 16.92 -8.96 14.02
CA GLU A 35 16.05 -8.77 12.85
C GLU A 35 15.01 -7.70 13.14
N LEU A 36 14.64 -6.90 12.12
CA LEU A 36 13.54 -5.96 12.16
C LEU A 36 12.64 -6.17 10.94
N TYR A 37 11.38 -6.48 11.17
CA TYR A 37 10.40 -6.75 10.13
C TYR A 37 9.55 -5.52 9.87
N ILE A 38 9.72 -4.90 8.70
CA ILE A 38 9.00 -3.69 8.27
C ILE A 38 8.02 -4.05 7.15
N TYR A 39 6.80 -3.56 7.25
CA TYR A 39 5.76 -3.69 6.24
C TYR A 39 5.24 -2.30 5.87
N ASN A 40 5.57 -1.85 4.66
CA ASN A 40 5.34 -0.49 4.17
C ASN A 40 4.75 -0.51 2.75
N TRP A 41 4.44 0.63 2.20
CA TRP A 41 4.06 0.81 0.80
C TRP A 41 5.23 0.48 -0.13
N ALA A 42 4.91 0.11 -1.39
CA ALA A 42 5.92 -0.01 -2.43
C ALA A 42 6.50 1.38 -2.77
N ASP A 43 7.79 1.42 -3.13
CA ASP A 43 8.50 2.65 -3.53
C ASP A 43 8.38 3.83 -2.53
N TYR A 44 8.30 3.53 -1.23
CA TYR A 44 7.99 4.51 -0.19
C TYR A 44 9.08 4.66 0.89
N ILE A 45 10.29 4.25 0.59
CA ILE A 45 11.48 4.44 1.42
C ILE A 45 12.73 4.44 0.55
N ASP A 46 13.71 5.28 0.87
CA ASP A 46 15.03 5.20 0.28
C ASP A 46 15.76 3.95 0.82
N PRO A 47 16.13 2.98 -0.04
CA PRO A 47 16.82 1.77 0.39
C PRO A 47 18.16 2.05 1.10
N GLU A 48 18.83 3.17 0.79
CA GLU A 48 20.07 3.54 1.46
C GLU A 48 19.81 3.92 2.93
N THR A 49 18.65 4.50 3.24
CA THR A 49 18.27 4.82 4.63
C THR A 49 18.13 3.56 5.48
N ILE A 50 17.72 2.43 4.90
CA ILE A 50 17.68 1.13 5.59
C ILE A 50 19.10 0.67 5.93
N ASN A 51 20.02 0.73 4.96
CA ASN A 51 21.43 0.35 5.18
C ASN A 51 22.10 1.23 6.24
N ASP A 52 21.81 2.53 6.22
CA ASP A 52 22.31 3.50 7.19
C ASP A 52 21.74 3.23 8.59
N PHE A 53 20.48 2.80 8.69
CA PHE A 53 19.90 2.41 9.96
C PHE A 53 20.56 1.13 10.52
N GLU A 54 20.86 0.13 9.68
CA GLU A 54 21.58 -1.07 10.11
C GLU A 54 22.98 -0.71 10.66
N GLN A 55 23.67 0.22 10.01
CA GLN A 55 24.95 0.74 10.47
C GLN A 55 24.80 1.52 11.78
N TYR A 56 23.80 2.41 11.86
CA TYR A 56 23.49 3.17 13.08
C TYR A 56 23.18 2.21 14.25
N TYR A 57 22.38 1.17 14.01
CA TYR A 57 22.10 0.16 15.03
C TYR A 57 23.38 -0.54 15.53
N TYR A 58 24.29 -0.89 14.61
CA TYR A 58 25.58 -1.46 14.99
C TYR A 58 26.40 -0.51 15.85
N GLU A 59 26.45 0.76 15.52
CA GLU A 59 27.17 1.79 16.28
C GLU A 59 26.62 1.97 17.70
N GLN A 60 25.29 1.88 17.85
CA GLN A 60 24.64 2.06 19.15
C GLN A 60 24.72 0.81 20.04
N THR A 61 24.70 -0.39 19.45
CA THR A 61 24.52 -1.63 20.19
C THR A 61 25.70 -2.61 20.13
N GLY A 62 26.58 -2.47 19.14
CA GLY A 62 27.65 -3.43 18.81
C GLY A 62 27.15 -4.72 18.19
N LYS A 63 25.88 -4.81 17.77
CA LYS A 63 25.25 -5.97 17.14
C LYS A 63 24.90 -5.68 15.69
N ASN A 64 24.93 -6.70 14.85
CA ASN A 64 24.41 -6.59 13.50
C ASN A 64 22.88 -6.61 13.52
N LEU A 65 22.28 -5.89 12.58
CA LEU A 65 20.85 -5.91 12.28
C LEU A 65 20.64 -6.38 10.84
N ASN A 66 19.57 -7.10 10.60
CA ASN A 66 19.05 -7.41 9.27
C ASN A 66 17.61 -6.89 9.17
N VAL A 67 17.37 -5.88 8.36
CA VAL A 67 16.04 -5.36 8.12
C VAL A 67 15.36 -6.19 7.03
N VAL A 68 14.25 -6.83 7.37
CA VAL A 68 13.39 -7.58 6.45
C VAL A 68 12.26 -6.66 6.02
N TYR A 69 12.38 -6.12 4.82
CA TYR A 69 11.42 -5.14 4.28
C TYR A 69 10.44 -5.82 3.33
N SER A 70 9.15 -5.66 3.58
CA SER A 70 8.05 -6.17 2.76
C SER A 70 7.09 -5.04 2.40
N THR A 71 6.35 -5.18 1.30
CA THR A 71 5.47 -4.11 0.79
C THR A 71 4.03 -4.56 0.64
N PHE A 72 3.11 -3.59 0.69
CA PHE A 72 1.70 -3.75 0.36
C PHE A 72 1.25 -2.64 -0.61
N ASP A 73 0.22 -2.95 -1.39
CA ASP A 73 -0.30 -2.02 -2.40
C ASP A 73 -1.46 -1.16 -1.87
N THR A 74 -2.23 -1.67 -0.89
CA THR A 74 -3.37 -0.96 -0.29
C THR A 74 -3.50 -1.24 1.20
N ASN A 75 -4.07 -0.29 1.96
CA ASN A 75 -4.37 -0.49 3.37
C ASN A 75 -5.28 -1.72 3.61
N GLU A 76 -6.21 -2.03 2.70
CA GLU A 76 -7.12 -3.17 2.81
C GLU A 76 -6.35 -4.51 2.74
N VAL A 77 -5.34 -4.59 1.88
CA VAL A 77 -4.45 -5.78 1.80
C VAL A 77 -3.65 -5.89 3.10
N MET A 78 -3.01 -4.81 3.53
CA MET A 78 -2.25 -4.76 4.78
C MET A 78 -3.12 -5.14 5.98
N LEU A 79 -4.31 -4.53 6.14
CA LEU A 79 -5.25 -4.83 7.22
C LEU A 79 -5.65 -6.30 7.25
N THR A 80 -5.87 -6.91 6.07
CA THR A 80 -6.23 -8.33 5.99
C THR A 80 -5.09 -9.20 6.51
N GLN A 81 -3.85 -8.92 6.16
CA GLN A 81 -2.68 -9.69 6.62
C GLN A 81 -2.45 -9.51 8.12
N VAL A 82 -2.48 -8.26 8.61
CA VAL A 82 -2.28 -7.96 10.04
C VAL A 82 -3.39 -8.58 10.90
N MET A 83 -4.65 -8.53 10.45
CA MET A 83 -5.78 -9.08 11.20
C MET A 83 -5.79 -10.61 11.23
N ASN A 84 -5.24 -11.27 10.22
CA ASN A 84 -5.05 -12.72 10.21
C ASN A 84 -3.84 -13.18 11.05
N ASN A 85 -2.97 -12.25 11.46
CA ASN A 85 -1.77 -12.51 12.28
C ASN A 85 -0.83 -13.57 11.67
N ASP A 86 -0.73 -13.59 10.33
CA ASP A 86 -0.03 -14.64 9.60
C ASP A 86 1.49 -14.38 9.42
N GLU A 87 1.97 -13.14 9.68
CA GLU A 87 3.36 -12.75 9.44
C GLU A 87 3.99 -12.05 10.64
N ARG A 88 5.32 -12.15 10.76
CA ARG A 88 6.11 -11.39 11.75
C ARG A 88 6.21 -9.95 11.25
N MET A 89 5.78 -9.01 12.07
CA MET A 89 5.84 -7.57 11.79
C MET A 89 6.24 -6.82 13.05
N ASP A 90 7.26 -5.99 12.93
CA ASP A 90 7.70 -5.09 14.00
C ASP A 90 7.21 -3.67 13.77
N LEU A 91 7.13 -3.26 12.50
CA LEU A 91 6.70 -1.95 12.08
C LEU A 91 5.73 -2.03 10.90
N LEU A 92 4.72 -1.19 10.93
CA LEU A 92 3.80 -0.93 9.82
C LEU A 92 3.78 0.57 9.54
N CYS A 93 3.48 0.94 8.29
CA CYS A 93 3.29 2.34 7.90
C CYS A 93 1.95 2.55 7.18
N PRO A 94 0.81 2.41 7.87
CA PRO A 94 -0.52 2.63 7.30
C PRO A 94 -0.94 4.10 7.31
N SER A 95 -2.00 4.40 6.55
CA SER A 95 -2.69 5.69 6.64
C SER A 95 -3.56 5.78 7.90
N GLU A 96 -3.90 7.00 8.29
CA GLU A 96 -4.60 7.33 9.54
C GLU A 96 -5.91 6.54 9.77
N TYR A 97 -6.71 6.30 8.72
CA TYR A 97 -7.95 5.53 8.87
C TYR A 97 -7.72 4.03 9.14
N ALA A 98 -6.61 3.51 8.63
CA ALA A 98 -6.21 2.14 8.92
C ALA A 98 -5.59 2.04 10.32
N ILE A 99 -4.85 3.07 10.77
CA ILE A 99 -4.39 3.19 12.16
C ILE A 99 -5.59 3.21 13.11
N GLU A 100 -6.63 4.03 12.83
CA GLU A 100 -7.88 4.05 13.59
C GLU A 100 -8.45 2.63 13.74
N ARG A 101 -8.57 1.90 12.63
CA ARG A 101 -9.10 0.53 12.63
C ARG A 101 -8.29 -0.43 13.47
N LEU A 102 -6.96 -0.37 13.36
CA LEU A 102 -6.05 -1.21 14.14
C LEU A 102 -6.12 -0.89 15.64
N VAL A 103 -6.18 0.40 16.01
CA VAL A 103 -6.33 0.85 17.40
C VAL A 103 -7.66 0.39 17.98
N ARG A 104 -8.79 0.62 17.27
CA ARG A 104 -10.12 0.15 17.72
C ARG A 104 -10.21 -1.36 17.92
N ASN A 105 -9.41 -2.14 17.18
CA ASN A 105 -9.31 -3.60 17.33
C ASN A 105 -8.21 -4.04 18.32
N ASN A 106 -7.57 -3.09 19.04
CA ASN A 106 -6.52 -3.35 20.03
C ASN A 106 -5.34 -4.15 19.46
N MET A 107 -4.95 -3.81 18.22
CA MET A 107 -3.89 -4.50 17.46
C MET A 107 -2.55 -3.76 17.45
N LEU A 108 -2.53 -2.52 17.94
CA LEU A 108 -1.31 -1.72 18.05
C LEU A 108 -0.85 -1.61 19.50
N MET A 109 0.43 -1.37 19.66
CA MET A 109 1.08 -0.97 20.90
C MET A 109 1.02 0.55 21.04
N GLU A 110 0.70 1.05 22.22
CA GLU A 110 0.94 2.45 22.56
C GLU A 110 2.45 2.71 22.54
N LEU A 111 2.89 3.78 21.89
CA LEU A 111 4.30 4.11 21.73
C LEU A 111 4.92 4.57 23.05
N ASP A 112 6.07 4.03 23.39
CA ASP A 112 6.87 4.52 24.50
C ASP A 112 7.63 5.79 24.10
N LYS A 113 6.99 6.95 24.30
CA LYS A 113 7.54 8.26 23.93
C LYS A 113 8.87 8.57 24.64
N THR A 114 9.22 7.84 25.73
CA THR A 114 10.52 8.01 26.40
C THR A 114 11.69 7.47 25.60
N LYS A 115 11.42 6.64 24.60
CA LYS A 115 12.41 6.08 23.67
C LYS A 115 12.53 6.89 22.36
N LEU A 116 11.64 7.85 22.15
CA LEU A 116 11.59 8.69 20.97
C LEU A 116 12.19 10.06 21.27
N HIS A 117 13.52 10.14 21.26
CA HIS A 117 14.26 11.34 21.65
C HIS A 117 14.10 12.50 20.65
N ASN A 118 13.83 12.17 19.39
CA ASN A 118 13.67 13.10 18.29
C ASN A 118 12.20 13.43 17.97
N ILE A 119 11.23 12.92 18.76
CA ILE A 119 9.79 13.10 18.49
C ILE A 119 9.36 14.58 18.51
N SER A 120 10.09 15.44 19.21
CA SER A 120 9.84 16.89 19.24
C SER A 120 10.06 17.58 17.88
N ASN A 121 10.67 16.90 16.92
CA ASN A 121 10.86 17.39 15.55
C ASN A 121 9.60 17.21 14.68
N ILE A 122 8.62 16.43 15.14
CA ILE A 122 7.37 16.19 14.41
C ILE A 122 6.51 17.48 14.40
N ASP A 123 5.85 17.73 13.27
CA ASP A 123 4.90 18.84 13.14
C ASP A 123 3.67 18.59 14.03
N GLN A 124 3.55 19.38 15.09
CA GLN A 124 2.46 19.25 16.06
C GLN A 124 1.07 19.46 15.42
N ARG A 125 0.97 20.24 14.34
CA ARG A 125 -0.29 20.47 13.63
C ARG A 125 -0.87 19.17 13.07
N ILE A 126 -0.02 18.19 12.70
CA ILE A 126 -0.47 16.86 12.24
C ILE A 126 -1.16 16.13 13.40
N TYR A 127 -0.53 16.07 14.56
CA TYR A 127 -1.13 15.45 15.76
C TYR A 127 -2.43 16.13 16.16
N ASP A 128 -2.44 17.47 16.23
CA ASP A 128 -3.62 18.24 16.62
C ASP A 128 -4.79 17.98 15.66
N LYS A 129 -4.53 17.94 14.35
CA LYS A 129 -5.56 17.64 13.33
C LYS A 129 -6.07 16.21 13.42
N VAL A 130 -5.18 15.25 13.56
CA VAL A 130 -5.53 13.82 13.66
C VAL A 130 -6.33 13.57 14.93
N ASP A 131 -5.86 14.02 16.09
CA ASP A 131 -6.55 13.80 17.36
C ASP A 131 -7.93 14.49 17.41
N ALA A 132 -8.07 15.66 16.77
CA ALA A 132 -9.38 16.33 16.65
C ALA A 132 -10.38 15.56 15.79
N VAL A 133 -9.92 14.82 14.76
CA VAL A 133 -10.78 14.02 13.91
C VAL A 133 -11.14 12.68 14.54
N PHE A 134 -10.21 12.09 15.31
CA PHE A 134 -10.37 10.77 15.93
C PHE A 134 -10.70 10.82 17.43
N ASP A 135 -11.31 11.89 17.91
CA ASP A 135 -11.66 12.15 19.30
C ASP A 135 -12.71 11.18 19.89
N ASP A 136 -13.31 10.34 19.06
CA ASP A 136 -14.34 9.37 19.42
C ASP A 136 -13.82 7.95 19.68
N ILE A 137 -12.48 7.75 19.69
CA ILE A 137 -11.91 6.44 19.99
C ILE A 137 -11.94 6.20 21.50
N VAL A 138 -12.69 5.18 21.92
CA VAL A 138 -12.79 4.76 23.33
C VAL A 138 -12.49 3.27 23.44
N ILE A 139 -11.48 2.92 24.25
CA ILE A 139 -11.09 1.54 24.56
C ILE A 139 -11.17 1.33 26.06
N ASN A 140 -11.91 0.31 26.52
CA ASN A 140 -12.08 0.01 27.96
C ASN A 140 -12.53 1.23 28.81
N ASN A 141 -13.45 2.05 28.29
CA ASN A 141 -13.95 3.30 28.87
C ASN A 141 -12.91 4.41 29.03
N THR A 142 -11.78 4.32 28.33
CA THR A 142 -10.76 5.36 28.27
C THR A 142 -10.75 5.94 26.85
N GLN A 143 -10.80 7.27 26.77
CA GLN A 143 -10.60 7.97 25.51
C GLN A 143 -9.14 7.85 25.10
N ILE A 144 -8.88 7.53 23.84
CA ILE A 144 -7.56 7.29 23.27
C ILE A 144 -7.26 8.42 22.29
N ALA A 145 -6.08 9.01 22.40
CA ALA A 145 -5.52 9.87 21.37
C ALA A 145 -4.83 9.01 20.33
N LEU A 146 -5.12 9.23 19.04
CA LEU A 146 -4.49 8.45 17.98
C LEU A 146 -2.98 8.69 17.91
N SER A 147 -2.56 9.92 18.27
CA SER A 147 -1.16 10.34 18.39
C SER A 147 -0.32 9.55 19.41
N ASP A 148 -0.95 8.76 20.28
CA ASP A 148 -0.24 7.84 21.19
C ASP A 148 0.21 6.55 20.52
N TYR A 149 -0.27 6.27 19.30
CA TYR A 149 -0.05 4.99 18.60
C TYR A 149 0.77 5.11 17.33
N PHE A 150 1.02 6.32 16.82
CA PHE A 150 1.80 6.49 15.59
C PHE A 150 2.73 7.69 15.64
N VAL A 151 3.76 7.64 14.79
CA VAL A 151 4.61 8.80 14.48
C VAL A 151 4.42 9.12 13.00
N PRO A 152 4.00 10.35 12.63
CA PRO A 152 3.86 10.78 11.26
C PRO A 152 5.14 10.52 10.45
N TYR A 153 4.99 9.86 9.32
CA TYR A 153 6.08 9.54 8.40
C TYR A 153 6.06 10.45 7.19
N MET A 154 5.01 10.32 6.38
CA MET A 154 4.75 11.15 5.21
C MET A 154 3.31 11.64 5.23
N TRP A 155 3.05 12.75 4.55
CA TRP A 155 1.72 13.28 4.41
C TRP A 155 1.55 14.05 3.10
N GLY A 156 0.32 14.32 2.73
CA GLY A 156 0.02 15.07 1.52
C GLY A 156 -1.47 15.23 1.29
N THR A 157 -1.81 15.70 0.10
CA THR A 157 -3.18 15.89 -0.36
C THR A 157 -3.53 14.94 -1.47
N LEU A 158 -4.83 14.71 -1.65
CA LEU A 158 -5.39 14.02 -2.80
C LEU A 158 -5.95 15.09 -3.75
N GLY A 159 -5.47 15.11 -4.98
CA GLY A 159 -5.89 16.07 -6.00
C GLY A 159 -5.78 15.49 -7.40
N ILE A 160 -5.60 16.36 -8.38
CA ILE A 160 -5.66 16.02 -9.80
C ILE A 160 -4.37 16.43 -10.48
N LEU A 161 -3.61 15.44 -10.95
CA LEU A 161 -2.46 15.59 -11.83
C LEU A 161 -2.95 15.65 -13.28
N TYR A 162 -2.47 16.62 -14.06
CA TYR A 162 -2.91 16.79 -15.42
C TYR A 162 -1.83 17.36 -16.34
N ASN A 163 -1.98 17.11 -17.65
CA ASN A 163 -1.13 17.70 -18.68
C ASN A 163 -1.70 19.03 -19.16
N ALA A 164 -1.02 20.14 -18.83
CA ALA A 164 -1.45 21.51 -19.12
C ALA A 164 -1.46 21.87 -20.62
N GLN A 165 -0.80 21.09 -21.51
CA GLN A 165 -0.86 21.27 -22.96
C GLN A 165 -2.15 20.67 -23.58
N ILE A 166 -2.84 19.81 -22.83
CA ILE A 166 -4.01 19.06 -23.31
C ILE A 166 -5.31 19.48 -22.60
N VAL A 167 -5.20 19.68 -21.28
CA VAL A 167 -6.30 20.12 -20.41
C VAL A 167 -6.56 21.60 -20.65
N ARG A 168 -7.84 21.96 -20.79
CA ARG A 168 -8.29 23.33 -21.02
C ARG A 168 -8.69 23.97 -19.70
N GLU A 169 -8.87 25.29 -19.69
CA GLU A 169 -9.35 26.03 -18.52
C GLU A 169 -10.72 25.52 -18.05
N GLU A 170 -11.65 25.29 -18.98
CA GLU A 170 -13.00 24.73 -18.71
C GLU A 170 -12.94 23.34 -18.07
N ASP A 171 -11.89 22.56 -18.36
CA ASP A 171 -11.69 21.23 -17.75
C ASP A 171 -11.22 21.40 -16.28
N ILE A 172 -10.39 22.41 -16.00
CA ILE A 172 -9.92 22.75 -14.62
C ILE A 172 -11.06 23.35 -13.81
N GLU A 173 -11.83 24.29 -14.38
CA GLU A 173 -13.01 24.90 -13.75
C GLU A 173 -14.08 23.86 -13.35
N ALA A 174 -14.13 22.73 -14.06
CA ALA A 174 -14.99 21.60 -13.70
C ALA A 174 -14.58 20.87 -12.40
N GLY A 175 -13.46 21.23 -11.78
CA GLY A 175 -12.96 20.64 -10.54
C GLY A 175 -12.82 19.12 -10.63
N TYR A 176 -13.45 18.37 -9.71
CA TYR A 176 -13.51 16.90 -9.81
C TYR A 176 -14.23 16.42 -11.08
N GLY A 177 -15.10 17.24 -11.68
CA GLY A 177 -15.80 16.94 -12.92
C GLY A 177 -14.86 16.65 -14.10
N ILE A 178 -13.58 17.05 -14.06
CA ILE A 178 -12.57 16.67 -15.05
C ILE A 178 -12.38 15.15 -15.11
N LEU A 179 -12.44 14.46 -13.95
CA LEU A 179 -12.34 12.99 -13.87
C LEU A 179 -13.55 12.29 -14.49
N TRP A 180 -14.69 13.00 -14.65
CA TRP A 180 -15.91 12.58 -15.36
C TRP A 180 -15.99 13.12 -16.78
N ASN A 181 -14.95 13.82 -17.26
CA ASN A 181 -14.92 14.50 -18.55
C ASN A 181 -16.15 15.42 -18.79
N LYS A 182 -16.57 16.16 -17.75
CA LYS A 182 -17.78 16.99 -17.79
C LYS A 182 -17.71 18.14 -18.80
N ALA A 183 -16.53 18.63 -19.12
CA ALA A 183 -16.34 19.65 -20.16
C ALA A 183 -16.30 19.05 -21.60
N ASP A 184 -16.61 17.77 -21.77
CA ASP A 184 -16.64 17.06 -23.06
C ASP A 184 -15.34 17.24 -23.88
N ASN A 185 -14.17 17.15 -23.22
CA ASN A 185 -12.89 17.20 -23.88
C ASN A 185 -12.57 15.83 -24.50
N LYS A 186 -12.76 15.72 -25.82
CA LYS A 186 -12.53 14.44 -26.54
C LYS A 186 -11.10 13.91 -26.47
N LYS A 187 -10.12 14.79 -26.17
CA LYS A 187 -8.73 14.36 -25.95
C LYS A 187 -8.59 13.55 -24.65
N LEU A 188 -9.49 13.74 -23.68
CA LEU A 188 -9.47 13.05 -22.38
C LEU A 188 -10.14 11.66 -22.43
N ASP A 189 -10.89 11.32 -23.51
CA ASP A 189 -11.51 10.01 -23.62
C ASP A 189 -10.48 8.89 -23.53
N LYS A 190 -10.66 7.98 -22.55
CA LYS A 190 -9.72 6.89 -22.26
C LYS A 190 -8.29 7.38 -21.95
N LYS A 191 -8.18 8.58 -21.37
CA LYS A 191 -6.92 9.19 -20.97
C LYS A 191 -6.92 9.64 -19.50
N ILE A 192 -7.93 9.21 -18.74
CA ILE A 192 -8.14 9.55 -17.33
C ILE A 192 -7.85 8.31 -16.49
N PHE A 193 -7.04 8.44 -15.45
CA PHE A 193 -6.85 7.43 -14.42
C PHE A 193 -7.58 7.80 -13.12
N LEU A 194 -8.03 6.78 -12.43
CA LEU A 194 -8.52 6.88 -11.06
C LEU A 194 -7.72 5.91 -10.19
N LYS A 195 -7.57 6.21 -8.89
CA LYS A 195 -6.87 5.31 -7.97
C LYS A 195 -7.65 3.99 -7.78
N ASP A 196 -6.97 2.84 -7.79
CA ASP A 196 -7.54 1.55 -7.33
C ASP A 196 -7.49 1.45 -5.81
N SER A 197 -7.92 2.52 -5.17
CA SER A 197 -8.11 2.67 -3.74
C SER A 197 -9.56 3.07 -3.49
N ILE A 198 -10.27 2.25 -2.71
CA ILE A 198 -11.69 2.50 -2.43
C ILE A 198 -11.88 3.81 -1.65
N ARG A 199 -10.98 4.14 -0.71
CA ARG A 199 -11.11 5.38 0.09
C ARG A 199 -10.87 6.62 -0.76
N ASP A 200 -9.80 6.68 -1.52
CA ASP A 200 -9.49 7.83 -2.38
C ASP A 200 -10.57 8.06 -3.44
N THR A 201 -10.99 6.98 -4.08
CA THR A 201 -12.05 7.04 -5.11
C THR A 201 -13.40 7.42 -4.52
N TYR A 202 -13.72 6.95 -3.30
CA TYR A 202 -14.92 7.36 -2.59
C TYR A 202 -14.92 8.86 -2.29
N VAL A 203 -13.81 9.40 -1.77
CA VAL A 203 -13.65 10.83 -1.49
C VAL A 203 -13.85 11.66 -2.77
N ALA A 204 -13.15 11.29 -3.84
CA ALA A 204 -13.29 11.99 -5.13
C ALA A 204 -14.74 11.99 -5.64
N ALA A 205 -15.45 10.86 -5.52
CA ALA A 205 -16.85 10.76 -5.93
C ALA A 205 -17.81 11.58 -5.04
N VAL A 206 -17.59 11.59 -3.71
CA VAL A 206 -18.39 12.39 -2.79
C VAL A 206 -18.22 13.89 -3.07
N LEU A 207 -16.99 14.35 -3.27
CA LEU A 207 -16.69 15.74 -3.56
C LEU A 207 -17.18 16.16 -4.96
N TYR A 208 -17.09 15.27 -5.94
CA TYR A 208 -17.73 15.47 -7.23
C TYR A 208 -19.26 15.65 -7.10
N LEU A 209 -19.94 14.79 -6.32
CA LEU A 209 -21.38 14.92 -6.07
C LEU A 209 -21.73 16.25 -5.38
N LYS A 210 -20.89 16.73 -4.47
CA LYS A 210 -21.03 18.06 -3.86
C LYS A 210 -20.90 19.17 -4.90
N GLU A 211 -19.90 19.10 -5.74
CA GLU A 211 -19.59 20.10 -6.78
C GLU A 211 -20.71 20.28 -7.79
N ILE A 212 -21.42 19.20 -8.13
CA ILE A 212 -22.55 19.24 -9.09
C ILE A 212 -23.93 19.32 -8.42
N ASP A 213 -24.03 19.65 -7.13
CA ASP A 213 -25.26 19.71 -6.35
C ASP A 213 -26.09 18.41 -6.39
N ALA A 214 -25.44 17.26 -6.45
CA ALA A 214 -26.07 15.94 -6.54
C ALA A 214 -25.92 15.09 -5.27
N LEU A 215 -25.57 15.70 -4.14
CA LEU A 215 -25.53 15.00 -2.85
C LEU A 215 -26.90 14.45 -2.46
N PRO A 216 -26.96 13.31 -1.74
CA PRO A 216 -28.20 12.87 -1.10
C PRO A 216 -28.78 13.95 -0.20
N LYS A 217 -30.11 14.08 -0.23
CA LYS A 217 -30.86 15.12 0.49
C LYS A 217 -30.50 15.19 1.99
N GLY A 218 -30.23 16.40 2.46
CA GLY A 218 -29.91 16.70 3.87
C GLY A 218 -28.39 16.62 4.17
N LEU A 219 -27.56 16.54 3.14
CA LEU A 219 -26.11 16.55 3.25
C LEU A 219 -25.46 17.81 2.66
N GLU A 220 -26.26 18.71 2.10
CA GLU A 220 -25.81 19.89 1.34
C GLU A 220 -24.96 20.85 2.16
N ASP A 221 -25.29 21.02 3.45
CA ASP A 221 -24.63 21.96 4.38
C ASP A 221 -23.46 21.32 5.18
N LYS A 222 -23.13 20.07 4.90
CA LYS A 222 -22.02 19.39 5.62
C LYS A 222 -20.66 19.92 5.17
N SER A 223 -19.74 20.05 6.15
CA SER A 223 -18.33 20.34 5.87
C SER A 223 -17.68 19.19 5.08
N VAL A 224 -16.52 19.46 4.44
CA VAL A 224 -15.72 18.44 3.74
C VAL A 224 -15.40 17.28 4.66
N GLN A 225 -14.93 17.59 5.90
CA GLN A 225 -14.64 16.59 6.93
C GLN A 225 -15.82 15.65 7.22
N GLN A 226 -17.02 16.21 7.29
CA GLN A 226 -18.24 15.43 7.53
C GLN A 226 -18.66 14.62 6.30
N LEU A 227 -18.58 15.22 5.11
CA LEU A 227 -19.03 14.58 3.87
C LEU A 227 -18.22 13.36 3.50
N ILE A 228 -16.88 13.48 3.47
CA ILE A 228 -15.99 12.37 3.06
C ILE A 228 -16.05 11.19 4.04
N ASN A 229 -16.58 11.43 5.25
CA ASN A 229 -16.78 10.41 6.28
C ASN A 229 -18.25 10.04 6.50
N THR A 230 -19.18 10.61 5.72
CA THR A 230 -20.58 10.19 5.72
C THR A 230 -20.74 8.93 4.87
N VAL A 231 -20.88 7.76 5.52
CA VAL A 231 -21.03 6.48 4.86
C VAL A 231 -22.32 5.80 5.33
N ASN A 232 -23.28 5.68 4.41
CA ASN A 232 -24.55 4.98 4.61
C ASN A 232 -25.06 4.43 3.27
N ASP A 233 -26.13 3.65 3.29
CA ASP A 233 -26.64 3.00 2.08
C ASP A 233 -26.99 4.01 0.96
N THR A 234 -27.56 5.16 1.31
CA THR A 234 -27.92 6.18 0.33
C THR A 234 -26.70 6.86 -0.31
N MET A 235 -25.66 7.15 0.50
CA MET A 235 -24.42 7.73 -0.02
C MET A 235 -23.64 6.70 -0.85
N LEU A 236 -23.58 5.45 -0.43
CA LEU A 236 -22.93 4.39 -1.21
C LEU A 236 -23.62 4.19 -2.57
N GLU A 237 -24.96 4.26 -2.61
CA GLU A 237 -25.71 4.18 -3.88
C GLU A 237 -25.40 5.39 -4.80
N ALA A 238 -25.37 6.60 -4.23
CA ALA A 238 -25.03 7.80 -5.01
C ALA A 238 -23.60 7.74 -5.57
N VAL A 239 -22.63 7.33 -4.75
CA VAL A 239 -21.22 7.13 -5.15
C VAL A 239 -21.11 6.03 -6.22
N GLU A 240 -21.77 4.86 -6.03
CA GLU A 240 -21.78 3.79 -7.02
C GLU A 240 -22.29 4.28 -8.38
N ASN A 241 -23.40 5.02 -8.39
CA ASN A 241 -23.98 5.57 -9.63
C ASN A 241 -23.02 6.55 -10.31
N ALA A 242 -22.41 7.47 -9.56
CA ALA A 242 -21.43 8.42 -10.09
C ALA A 242 -20.21 7.72 -10.70
N LEU A 243 -19.63 6.74 -10.02
CA LEU A 243 -18.47 5.98 -10.49
C LEU A 243 -18.80 5.10 -11.71
N VAL A 244 -20.00 4.56 -11.77
CA VAL A 244 -20.47 3.80 -12.94
C VAL A 244 -20.64 4.73 -14.16
N GLU A 245 -21.13 5.94 -13.97
CA GLU A 245 -21.23 6.97 -15.04
C GLU A 245 -19.84 7.37 -15.54
N GLN A 246 -18.85 7.50 -14.65
CA GLN A 246 -17.47 7.86 -14.97
C GLN A 246 -16.73 6.81 -15.80
N LYS A 247 -16.96 5.54 -15.52
CA LYS A 247 -16.18 4.41 -16.04
C LYS A 247 -15.96 4.40 -17.55
N PRO A 248 -16.92 4.79 -18.42
CA PRO A 248 -16.70 4.91 -19.86
C PRO A 248 -15.55 5.81 -20.26
N PHE A 249 -15.22 6.84 -19.48
CA PHE A 249 -14.17 7.83 -19.78
C PHE A 249 -12.79 7.39 -19.31
N LEU A 250 -12.71 6.44 -18.37
CA LEU A 250 -11.44 6.03 -17.79
C LEU A 250 -10.57 5.23 -18.77
N LYS A 251 -9.26 5.47 -18.70
CA LYS A 251 -8.24 4.54 -19.18
C LYS A 251 -8.17 3.31 -18.28
N GLY A 252 -8.25 3.51 -16.97
CA GLY A 252 -8.26 2.44 -15.98
C GLY A 252 -8.20 2.94 -14.54
N TYR A 253 -8.16 1.98 -13.65
CA TYR A 253 -7.79 2.17 -12.24
C TYR A 253 -6.33 1.81 -12.07
N GLU A 254 -5.62 2.53 -11.20
CA GLU A 254 -4.19 2.34 -10.97
C GLU A 254 -3.83 2.63 -9.50
N VAL A 255 -2.68 2.15 -9.04
CA VAL A 255 -2.10 2.52 -7.74
C VAL A 255 -0.85 3.35 -7.97
N ASP A 256 0.21 2.78 -8.58
CA ASP A 256 1.53 3.41 -8.69
C ASP A 256 1.95 3.73 -10.13
N TYR A 257 1.46 3.00 -11.14
CA TYR A 257 1.95 3.15 -12.52
C TYR A 257 1.34 4.34 -13.28
N GLY A 258 0.24 4.91 -12.80
CA GLY A 258 -0.52 5.95 -13.51
C GLY A 258 0.28 7.23 -13.72
N LYS A 259 1.07 7.65 -12.72
CA LYS A 259 1.94 8.81 -12.84
C LYS A 259 2.93 8.65 -14.01
N ASN A 260 3.56 7.48 -14.15
CA ASN A 260 4.50 7.20 -15.25
C ASN A 260 3.83 7.23 -16.63
N GLU A 261 2.57 6.78 -16.72
CA GLU A 261 1.79 6.86 -17.95
C GLU A 261 1.40 8.31 -18.30
N ILE A 262 1.18 9.18 -17.29
CA ILE A 262 0.92 10.62 -17.49
C ILE A 262 2.21 11.34 -17.89
N VAL A 263 3.32 11.09 -17.19
CA VAL A 263 4.65 11.61 -17.56
C VAL A 263 5.00 11.27 -19.02
N ALA A 264 4.71 10.04 -19.45
CA ALA A 264 4.95 9.56 -20.81
C ALA A 264 3.88 10.03 -21.82
N ASN A 265 2.94 10.91 -21.47
CA ASN A 265 1.85 11.40 -22.33
C ASN A 265 0.94 10.28 -22.89
N LYS A 266 0.83 9.15 -22.20
CA LYS A 266 -0.08 8.07 -22.55
C LYS A 266 -1.46 8.21 -21.88
N ALA A 267 -1.52 8.96 -20.79
CA ALA A 267 -2.73 9.51 -20.16
C ALA A 267 -2.51 11.00 -19.92
N TYR A 268 -3.56 11.74 -19.58
CA TYR A 268 -3.48 13.19 -19.47
C TYR A 268 -4.05 13.75 -18.17
N VAL A 269 -4.81 12.95 -17.43
CA VAL A 269 -5.42 13.34 -16.16
C VAL A 269 -5.42 12.12 -15.24
N GLY A 270 -5.17 12.34 -13.95
CA GLY A 270 -5.26 11.30 -12.93
C GLY A 270 -5.60 11.85 -11.56
N LEU A 271 -6.43 11.13 -10.82
CA LEU A 271 -6.52 11.31 -9.37
C LEU A 271 -5.15 10.90 -8.79
N SER A 272 -4.50 11.79 -8.07
CA SER A 272 -3.10 11.60 -7.65
C SER A 272 -2.88 12.10 -6.23
N TRP A 273 -1.98 11.46 -5.53
CA TRP A 273 -1.40 12.00 -4.30
C TRP A 273 -0.38 13.08 -4.65
N SER A 274 -0.26 14.11 -3.79
CA SER A 274 0.58 15.26 -4.07
C SER A 274 2.06 14.92 -4.25
N GLY A 275 2.60 13.92 -3.54
CA GLY A 275 3.98 13.50 -3.72
C GLY A 275 4.24 12.89 -5.10
N ASP A 276 3.36 11.98 -5.57
CA ASP A 276 3.41 11.45 -6.93
C ASP A 276 3.32 12.57 -7.99
N ALA A 277 2.48 13.57 -7.72
CA ALA A 277 2.32 14.70 -8.62
C ALA A 277 3.58 15.55 -8.69
N VAL A 278 4.23 15.83 -7.56
CA VAL A 278 5.48 16.58 -7.51
C VAL A 278 6.58 15.86 -8.30
N GLN A 279 6.78 14.56 -8.07
CA GLN A 279 7.74 13.78 -8.87
C GLN A 279 7.43 13.83 -10.37
N ALA A 280 6.15 13.66 -10.73
CA ALA A 280 5.75 13.70 -12.13
C ALA A 280 6.01 15.08 -12.80
N MET A 281 5.79 16.18 -12.06
CA MET A 281 6.06 17.54 -12.53
C MET A 281 7.57 17.82 -12.66
N GLU A 282 8.42 17.25 -11.80
CA GLU A 282 9.87 17.32 -11.92
C GLU A 282 10.38 16.57 -13.17
N GLU A 283 9.71 15.48 -13.57
CA GLU A 283 10.07 14.71 -14.77
C GLU A 283 9.50 15.28 -16.07
N ASN A 284 8.37 16.01 -16.01
CA ASN A 284 7.68 16.56 -17.18
C ASN A 284 7.06 17.93 -16.87
N GLU A 285 7.66 19.00 -17.36
CA GLU A 285 7.26 20.40 -17.16
C GLU A 285 5.86 20.73 -17.74
N ASP A 286 5.30 19.89 -18.61
CA ASP A 286 3.94 20.05 -19.12
C ASP A 286 2.86 19.64 -18.10
N LEU A 287 3.24 19.02 -16.98
CA LEU A 287 2.32 18.56 -15.96
C LEU A 287 2.09 19.64 -14.91
N ASN A 288 0.90 19.60 -14.33
CA ASN A 288 0.52 20.43 -13.20
C ASN A 288 -0.44 19.67 -12.28
N TYR A 289 -0.62 20.18 -11.06
CA TYR A 289 -1.45 19.56 -10.03
C TYR A 289 -2.35 20.61 -9.37
N PHE A 290 -3.56 20.22 -9.00
CA PHE A 290 -4.43 21.07 -8.18
C PHE A 290 -5.37 20.23 -7.31
N VAL A 291 -5.79 20.83 -6.20
CA VAL A 291 -6.91 20.34 -5.39
C VAL A 291 -8.11 21.21 -5.73
N PRO A 292 -9.26 20.63 -6.16
CA PRO A 292 -10.44 21.42 -6.51
C PRO A 292 -10.95 22.30 -5.37
N GLU A 293 -11.55 23.47 -5.69
CA GLU A 293 -12.00 24.45 -4.70
C GLU A 293 -13.09 23.91 -3.75
N VAL A 294 -13.85 22.92 -4.19
CA VAL A 294 -14.88 22.26 -3.37
C VAL A 294 -14.30 21.57 -2.14
N GLY A 295 -12.99 21.37 -2.12
CA GLY A 295 -12.21 20.75 -1.06
C GLY A 295 -11.50 19.48 -1.48
N GLY A 296 -10.73 18.91 -0.56
CA GLY A 296 -9.93 17.71 -0.79
C GLY A 296 -9.73 16.88 0.48
N ASN A 297 -9.00 15.80 0.31
CA ASN A 297 -8.48 15.01 1.42
C ASN A 297 -7.04 15.42 1.72
N VAL A 298 -6.71 15.52 3.01
CA VAL A 298 -5.35 15.45 3.51
C VAL A 298 -5.19 14.13 4.23
N TRP A 299 -4.11 13.42 3.95
CA TRP A 299 -3.83 12.10 4.49
C TRP A 299 -2.48 12.10 5.23
N PHE A 300 -2.34 11.20 6.21
CA PHE A 300 -1.17 11.05 7.02
C PHE A 300 -0.82 9.57 7.16
N ASP A 301 0.33 9.18 6.64
CA ASP A 301 0.89 7.86 6.89
C ASP A 301 1.85 7.93 8.06
N GLY A 302 1.86 6.88 8.87
CA GLY A 302 2.70 6.90 10.05
C GLY A 302 3.19 5.53 10.51
N TRP A 303 4.34 5.56 11.16
CA TRP A 303 4.93 4.38 11.77
C TRP A 303 4.14 3.95 12.99
N VAL A 304 3.70 2.70 13.00
CA VAL A 304 3.01 2.06 14.12
C VAL A 304 3.67 0.74 14.47
N ILE A 305 3.57 0.33 15.74
CA ILE A 305 4.11 -0.94 16.23
C ILE A 305 2.94 -1.88 16.51
N PRO A 306 2.87 -3.06 15.82
CA PRO A 306 1.89 -4.09 16.15
C PRO A 306 2.01 -4.54 17.62
N LYS A 307 0.89 -4.84 18.24
CA LYS A 307 0.85 -5.25 19.66
C LYS A 307 1.72 -6.46 19.97
N ASN A 308 1.88 -7.35 19.01
CA ASN A 308 2.67 -8.59 19.14
C ASN A 308 4.01 -8.48 18.40
N ALA A 309 4.52 -7.28 18.17
CA ALA A 309 5.82 -7.05 17.55
C ALA A 309 6.91 -7.84 18.28
N PRO A 310 7.70 -8.65 17.57
CA PRO A 310 8.78 -9.43 18.20
C PRO A 310 9.92 -8.56 18.76
N ASN A 311 10.20 -7.40 18.12
CA ASN A 311 11.34 -6.55 18.41
C ASN A 311 10.95 -5.07 18.62
N PRO A 312 10.04 -4.75 19.58
CA PRO A 312 9.51 -3.40 19.75
C PRO A 312 10.59 -2.36 20.12
N GLU A 313 11.68 -2.77 20.77
CA GLU A 313 12.79 -1.87 21.10
C GLU A 313 13.51 -1.38 19.83
N ILE A 314 13.75 -2.28 18.87
CA ILE A 314 14.39 -1.93 17.59
C ILE A 314 13.43 -1.09 16.76
N ALA A 315 12.11 -1.40 16.81
CA ALA A 315 11.08 -0.63 16.16
C ALA A 315 11.04 0.83 16.64
N HIS A 316 11.10 1.08 17.97
CA HIS A 316 11.19 2.43 18.50
C HIS A 316 12.48 3.15 18.06
N MET A 317 13.62 2.43 18.03
CA MET A 317 14.88 3.02 17.55
C MET A 317 14.81 3.42 16.08
N PHE A 318 14.14 2.62 15.23
CA PHE A 318 13.91 2.94 13.83
C PHE A 318 13.02 4.18 13.67
N ILE A 319 11.93 4.26 14.42
CA ILE A 319 11.04 5.42 14.41
C ILE A 319 11.81 6.67 14.83
N ASP A 320 12.56 6.61 15.94
CA ASP A 320 13.35 7.73 16.43
C ASP A 320 14.41 8.19 15.43
N TYR A 321 15.04 7.23 14.72
CA TYR A 321 16.00 7.49 13.66
C TYR A 321 15.38 8.29 12.51
N PHE A 322 14.15 7.95 12.09
CA PHE A 322 13.41 8.69 11.07
C PHE A 322 12.89 10.07 11.52
N CYS A 323 12.87 10.35 12.82
CA CYS A 323 12.57 11.68 13.33
C CYS A 323 13.78 12.64 13.31
N ARG A 324 14.93 12.22 12.78
CA ARG A 324 16.12 13.09 12.60
C ARG A 324 15.97 13.89 11.31
N PRO A 325 16.20 15.21 11.32
CA PRO A 325 15.98 16.08 10.16
C PRO A 325 16.71 15.60 8.89
N GLU A 326 17.98 15.22 9.00
CA GLU A 326 18.80 14.77 7.88
C GLU A 326 18.34 13.43 7.28
N VAL A 327 17.79 12.54 8.10
CA VAL A 327 17.25 11.27 7.64
C VAL A 327 15.91 11.49 6.93
N ALA A 328 15.01 12.24 7.58
CA ALA A 328 13.68 12.50 7.06
C ALA A 328 13.71 13.26 5.74
N ILE A 329 14.56 14.31 5.61
CA ILE A 329 14.62 15.11 4.38
C ILE A 329 15.22 14.33 3.21
N ARG A 330 16.29 13.55 3.42
CA ARG A 330 16.88 12.73 2.37
C ARG A 330 15.88 11.71 1.83
N ASN A 331 15.17 11.04 2.74
CA ASN A 331 14.13 10.09 2.35
C ASN A 331 12.96 10.79 1.65
N ALA A 332 12.52 11.96 2.12
CA ALA A 332 11.45 12.74 1.50
C ALA A 332 11.80 13.19 0.07
N ILE A 333 13.04 13.60 -0.17
CA ILE A 333 13.54 13.94 -1.52
C ILE A 333 13.50 12.70 -2.42
N TYR A 334 14.01 11.56 -1.95
CA TYR A 334 14.07 10.33 -2.74
C TYR A 334 12.69 9.86 -3.20
N ILE A 335 11.69 9.87 -2.29
CA ILE A 335 10.34 9.39 -2.59
C ILE A 335 9.38 10.47 -3.12
N GLY A 336 9.78 11.76 -3.11
CA GLY A 336 8.98 12.89 -3.61
C GLY A 336 7.88 13.38 -2.65
N TYR A 337 7.77 12.83 -1.45
CA TYR A 337 6.71 13.16 -0.49
C TYR A 337 7.18 14.11 0.60
N THR A 338 6.25 14.71 1.33
CA THR A 338 6.51 15.58 2.48
C THR A 338 6.58 14.75 3.74
N CYS A 339 7.71 14.84 4.47
CA CYS A 339 7.86 14.12 5.74
C CYS A 339 7.05 14.78 6.88
N GLY A 340 6.77 14.01 7.93
CA GLY A 340 6.01 14.45 9.08
C GLY A 340 6.73 15.39 10.05
N LEU A 341 7.96 15.85 9.74
CA LEU A 341 8.71 16.77 10.57
C LEU A 341 8.24 18.21 10.35
N ASP A 342 8.37 19.02 11.39
CA ASP A 342 8.07 20.44 11.32
C ASP A 342 8.97 21.17 10.31
N ARG A 343 8.34 21.95 9.43
CA ARG A 343 8.99 22.68 8.34
C ARG A 343 10.10 23.62 8.86
N GLU A 344 9.88 24.29 9.99
CA GLU A 344 10.85 25.22 10.54
C GLU A 344 12.03 24.48 11.21
N VAL A 345 11.79 23.30 11.76
CA VAL A 345 12.86 22.40 12.25
C VAL A 345 13.75 21.98 11.08
N LEU A 346 13.16 21.59 9.96
CA LEU A 346 13.90 21.20 8.75
C LEU A 346 14.69 22.39 8.18
N ARG A 347 14.08 23.56 8.03
CA ARG A 347 14.75 24.79 7.55
C ARG A 347 15.88 25.24 8.45
N GLY A 348 15.77 25.03 9.76
CA GLY A 348 16.77 25.38 10.77
C GLY A 348 17.94 24.41 10.89
N SER A 349 17.84 23.22 10.32
CA SER A 349 18.92 22.21 10.36
C SER A 349 19.97 22.48 9.27
N ALA A 350 21.23 22.61 9.70
CA ALA A 350 22.35 22.78 8.76
C ALA A 350 22.55 21.55 7.87
N GLU A 351 22.27 20.36 8.40
CA GLU A 351 22.35 19.11 7.68
C GLU A 351 21.26 19.01 6.61
N THR A 352 20.03 19.43 6.92
CA THR A 352 18.93 19.52 5.94
C THR A 352 19.27 20.45 4.80
N VAL A 353 19.80 21.66 5.13
CA VAL A 353 20.21 22.65 4.13
C VAL A 353 21.29 22.07 3.19
N ALA A 354 22.31 21.44 3.76
CA ALA A 354 23.38 20.83 2.97
C ALA A 354 22.88 19.72 2.03
N ILE A 355 21.92 18.91 2.49
CA ILE A 355 21.31 17.86 1.66
C ILE A 355 20.49 18.47 0.51
N LEU A 356 19.66 19.49 0.78
CA LEU A 356 18.89 20.17 -0.26
C LEU A 356 19.81 20.81 -1.32
N GLU A 357 20.91 21.45 -0.91
CA GLU A 357 21.91 22.02 -1.81
C GLU A 357 22.62 20.92 -2.65
N GLU A 358 22.91 19.76 -2.06
CA GLU A 358 23.49 18.61 -2.78
C GLU A 358 22.57 18.10 -3.88
N TYR A 359 21.25 18.10 -3.64
CA TYR A 359 20.23 17.71 -4.62
C TYR A 359 19.78 18.88 -5.52
N GLU A 360 20.50 19.98 -5.50
CA GLU A 360 20.26 21.18 -6.34
C GLU A 360 18.89 21.86 -6.11
N TYR A 361 18.26 21.68 -4.92
CA TYR A 361 17.05 22.39 -4.56
C TYR A 361 17.33 23.79 -4.02
N ASP A 362 16.56 24.78 -4.45
CA ASP A 362 16.45 26.07 -3.76
C ASP A 362 15.63 25.88 -2.47
N ILE A 363 16.19 26.30 -1.33
CA ILE A 363 15.62 26.06 0.01
C ILE A 363 14.26 26.76 0.16
N ASP A 364 14.16 28.00 -0.32
CA ASP A 364 12.92 28.77 -0.21
C ASP A 364 11.86 28.20 -1.15
N GLU A 365 12.23 27.81 -2.36
CA GLU A 365 11.32 27.16 -3.29
C GLU A 365 10.81 25.82 -2.75
N TYR A 366 11.69 24.98 -2.21
CA TYR A 366 11.33 23.68 -1.65
C TYR A 366 10.29 23.79 -0.51
N PHE A 367 10.54 24.67 0.48
CA PHE A 367 9.68 24.80 1.65
C PHE A 367 8.45 25.69 1.44
N ASN A 368 8.41 26.52 0.41
CA ASN A 368 7.26 27.34 0.05
C ASN A 368 6.41 26.72 -1.07
N ASN A 369 6.77 25.54 -1.55
CA ASN A 369 5.98 24.81 -2.54
C ASN A 369 4.66 24.36 -1.92
N GLU A 370 3.54 24.89 -2.43
CA GLU A 370 2.19 24.63 -1.91
C GLU A 370 1.71 23.18 -2.13
N PHE A 371 2.32 22.44 -3.04
CA PHE A 371 2.01 21.04 -3.28
C PHE A 371 2.74 20.12 -2.29
N ARG A 372 3.91 20.55 -1.79
CA ARG A 372 4.64 19.87 -0.71
C ARG A 372 4.08 20.26 0.67
N TYR A 373 3.89 21.56 0.93
CA TYR A 373 3.49 22.11 2.21
C TYR A 373 2.18 22.90 2.10
N PRO A 374 1.03 22.26 1.76
CA PRO A 374 -0.25 22.93 1.75
C PRO A 374 -0.68 23.36 3.16
N GLU A 375 -1.52 24.40 3.25
CA GLU A 375 -2.09 24.84 4.53
C GLU A 375 -3.20 23.87 4.96
N ILE A 376 -2.85 22.91 5.83
CA ILE A 376 -3.73 21.79 6.24
C ILE A 376 -4.84 22.19 7.22
N ASP A 377 -4.75 23.35 7.86
CA ASP A 377 -5.73 23.82 8.84
C ASP A 377 -7.01 24.39 8.21
N GLN A 378 -7.04 24.53 6.88
CA GLN A 378 -8.19 25.03 6.17
C GLN A 378 -9.35 24.02 6.22
N GLU A 379 -10.59 24.54 6.38
CA GLU A 379 -11.82 23.73 6.43
C GLU A 379 -12.09 22.93 5.14
N GLN A 380 -11.42 23.30 4.06
CA GLN A 380 -11.52 22.58 2.78
C GLN A 380 -10.82 21.21 2.79
N TYR A 381 -9.96 20.93 3.77
CA TYR A 381 -9.29 19.64 3.88
C TYR A 381 -9.89 18.76 4.95
N GLY A 382 -10.41 17.61 4.55
CA GLY A 382 -10.88 16.57 5.46
C GLY A 382 -9.88 15.40 5.58
N VAL A 383 -9.84 14.78 6.75
CA VAL A 383 -9.09 13.56 7.04
C VAL A 383 -10.03 12.36 6.96
N MET A 384 -9.60 11.28 6.32
CA MET A 384 -10.40 10.08 6.18
C MET A 384 -10.51 9.31 7.49
N LYS A 385 -11.71 8.75 7.77
CA LYS A 385 -11.94 7.75 8.82
C LYS A 385 -12.21 6.38 8.21
N ASP A 386 -12.06 5.32 9.00
CA ASP A 386 -12.48 3.99 8.57
C ASP A 386 -13.97 3.96 8.21
N PHE A 387 -14.36 3.11 7.27
CA PHE A 387 -15.77 2.90 6.93
C PHE A 387 -16.60 2.26 8.06
N GLY A 388 -15.95 1.78 9.11
CA GLY A 388 -16.57 1.17 10.28
C GLY A 388 -17.54 0.02 9.91
N ALA A 389 -18.75 0.08 10.43
CA ALA A 389 -19.78 -0.92 10.15
C ALA A 389 -20.21 -1.01 8.67
N MET A 390 -19.88 0.00 7.85
CA MET A 390 -20.23 0.02 6.43
C MET A 390 -19.12 -0.54 5.53
N HIS A 391 -17.99 -0.97 6.08
CA HIS A 391 -16.82 -1.45 5.34
C HIS A 391 -17.18 -2.52 4.31
N GLU A 392 -17.83 -3.59 4.72
CA GLU A 392 -18.22 -4.70 3.83
C GLU A 392 -19.11 -4.22 2.67
N LYS A 393 -20.04 -3.29 2.94
CA LYS A 393 -20.90 -2.72 1.91
C LYS A 393 -20.13 -1.81 0.95
N ALA A 394 -19.18 -1.03 1.45
CA ALA A 394 -18.33 -0.19 0.65
C ALA A 394 -17.43 -1.02 -0.28
N VAL A 395 -16.79 -2.07 0.24
CA VAL A 395 -16.00 -3.02 -0.56
C VAL A 395 -16.87 -3.70 -1.63
N ALA A 396 -18.05 -4.18 -1.27
CA ALA A 396 -18.97 -4.80 -2.23
C ALA A 396 -19.43 -3.80 -3.32
N MET A 397 -19.65 -2.54 -2.98
CA MET A 397 -19.95 -1.47 -3.92
C MET A 397 -18.78 -1.27 -4.89
N TRP A 398 -17.56 -1.17 -4.37
CA TRP A 398 -16.35 -0.99 -5.17
C TRP A 398 -16.12 -2.13 -6.16
N GLU A 399 -16.30 -3.37 -5.72
CA GLU A 399 -16.21 -4.54 -6.60
C GLU A 399 -17.28 -4.51 -7.71
N ARG A 400 -18.52 -4.09 -7.43
CA ARG A 400 -19.56 -3.92 -8.46
C ARG A 400 -19.17 -2.85 -9.47
N VAL A 401 -18.63 -1.71 -9.02
CA VAL A 401 -18.12 -0.64 -9.90
C VAL A 401 -17.02 -1.20 -10.81
N LYS A 402 -16.03 -1.89 -10.26
CA LYS A 402 -14.93 -2.48 -11.05
C LYS A 402 -15.42 -3.56 -12.03
N ALA A 403 -16.37 -4.38 -11.64
CA ALA A 403 -16.91 -5.44 -12.49
C ALA A 403 -17.79 -4.92 -13.66
N LYS A 404 -18.46 -3.76 -13.50
CA LYS A 404 -19.39 -3.25 -14.50
C LYS A 404 -18.68 -2.88 -15.80
N GLY A 405 -19.12 -3.45 -16.93
CA GLY A 405 -18.52 -3.23 -18.26
C GLY A 405 -17.24 -4.03 -18.52
N SER A 406 -16.74 -4.80 -17.54
CA SER A 406 -15.67 -5.73 -17.80
C SER A 406 -16.21 -6.89 -18.67
N LYS A 407 -15.47 -7.25 -19.73
CA LYS A 407 -15.83 -8.41 -20.59
C LYS A 407 -15.54 -9.76 -19.88
N THR A 408 -15.36 -9.76 -18.57
CA THR A 408 -15.03 -10.97 -17.78
C THR A 408 -16.11 -12.05 -17.89
N TRP A 409 -17.38 -11.67 -18.14
CA TRP A 409 -18.43 -12.63 -18.45
C TRP A 409 -18.12 -13.48 -19.69
N ILE A 410 -17.37 -12.93 -20.68
CA ILE A 410 -16.92 -13.68 -21.87
C ILE A 410 -15.95 -14.77 -21.45
N LEU A 411 -15.08 -14.49 -20.49
CA LEU A 411 -14.13 -15.50 -19.95
C LEU A 411 -14.89 -16.64 -19.25
N PHE A 412 -15.90 -16.31 -18.45
CA PHE A 412 -16.76 -17.32 -17.79
C PHE A 412 -17.59 -18.11 -18.81
N VAL A 413 -18.07 -17.49 -19.88
CA VAL A 413 -18.77 -18.18 -20.98
C VAL A 413 -17.81 -19.10 -21.73
N ILE A 414 -16.57 -18.68 -21.98
CA ILE A 414 -15.55 -19.50 -22.64
C ILE A 414 -15.17 -20.69 -21.74
N ILE A 415 -14.89 -20.46 -20.45
CA ILE A 415 -14.55 -21.54 -19.50
C ILE A 415 -15.73 -22.49 -19.30
N GLY A 416 -16.94 -21.97 -19.14
CA GLY A 416 -18.17 -22.78 -19.07
C GLY A 416 -18.42 -23.56 -20.36
N GLY A 417 -18.22 -22.95 -21.51
CA GLY A 417 -18.33 -23.60 -22.81
C GLY A 417 -17.32 -24.74 -23.02
N VAL A 418 -16.07 -24.53 -22.60
CA VAL A 418 -15.01 -25.54 -22.63
C VAL A 418 -15.34 -26.71 -21.68
N ALA A 419 -15.86 -26.44 -20.49
CA ALA A 419 -16.28 -27.46 -19.52
C ALA A 419 -17.46 -28.30 -20.07
N VAL A 420 -18.44 -27.65 -20.71
CA VAL A 420 -19.59 -28.35 -21.33
C VAL A 420 -19.14 -29.20 -22.51
N MET A 421 -18.26 -28.70 -23.37
CA MET A 421 -17.69 -29.49 -24.49
C MET A 421 -16.83 -30.65 -23.98
N GLY A 422 -16.00 -30.42 -22.96
CA GLY A 422 -15.20 -31.47 -22.32
C GLY A 422 -16.08 -32.57 -21.70
N GLY A 423 -17.14 -32.20 -21.01
CA GLY A 423 -18.15 -33.10 -20.44
C GLY A 423 -18.89 -33.87 -21.53
N GLY A 424 -19.28 -33.22 -22.63
CA GLY A 424 -19.92 -33.83 -23.77
C GLY A 424 -19.04 -34.88 -24.47
N ILE A 425 -17.75 -34.57 -24.67
CA ILE A 425 -16.76 -35.50 -25.24
C ILE A 425 -16.55 -36.72 -24.33
N ALA A 426 -16.41 -36.50 -23.00
CA ALA A 426 -16.27 -37.58 -22.03
C ALA A 426 -17.50 -38.50 -22.01
N ALA A 427 -18.71 -37.93 -22.03
CA ALA A 427 -19.96 -38.67 -22.10
C ALA A 427 -20.06 -39.47 -23.42
N PHE A 428 -19.68 -38.88 -24.57
CA PHE A 428 -19.67 -39.56 -25.86
C PHE A 428 -18.68 -40.73 -25.88
N ILE A 429 -17.48 -40.58 -25.33
CA ILE A 429 -16.48 -41.65 -25.21
C ILE A 429 -17.01 -42.77 -24.27
N ALA A 430 -17.66 -42.43 -23.16
CA ALA A 430 -18.24 -43.40 -22.23
C ALA A 430 -19.38 -44.21 -22.88
N VAL A 431 -20.25 -43.57 -23.67
CA VAL A 431 -21.31 -44.23 -24.43
C VAL A 431 -20.73 -45.14 -25.51
N LYS A 432 -19.70 -44.70 -26.25
CA LYS A 432 -19.01 -45.48 -27.28
C LYS A 432 -18.32 -46.70 -26.67
N ASN A 433 -17.64 -46.56 -25.55
CA ASN A 433 -17.00 -47.67 -24.82
C ASN A 433 -18.02 -48.67 -24.24
N ASN A 434 -19.17 -48.21 -23.77
CA ASN A 434 -20.25 -49.09 -23.33
C ASN A 434 -20.90 -49.90 -24.48
N LYS A 435 -21.07 -49.28 -25.65
CA LYS A 435 -21.52 -49.97 -26.86
C LYS A 435 -20.50 -51.01 -27.32
N GLY A 436 -19.20 -50.71 -27.25
CA GLY A 436 -18.11 -51.65 -27.53
C GLY A 436 -18.12 -52.87 -26.60
N ARG A 437 -18.28 -52.62 -25.26
CA ARG A 437 -18.38 -53.71 -24.27
C ARG A 437 -19.62 -54.59 -24.43
N ARG A 438 -20.77 -54.02 -24.82
CA ARG A 438 -21.98 -54.79 -25.14
C ARG A 438 -21.80 -55.66 -26.38
N ARG A 439 -21.16 -55.16 -27.44
CA ARG A 439 -20.86 -55.98 -28.64
C ARG A 439 -19.89 -57.12 -28.35
N ALA A 440 -18.83 -56.84 -27.53
CA ALA A 440 -17.92 -57.92 -27.13
C ALA A 440 -18.59 -59.02 -26.32
N LYS A 441 -19.50 -58.68 -25.38
CA LYS A 441 -20.29 -59.67 -24.60
C LYS A 441 -21.21 -60.50 -25.45
N VAL A 442 -21.82 -59.92 -26.52
CA VAL A 442 -22.68 -60.65 -27.45
C VAL A 442 -21.88 -61.62 -28.31
N MET A 443 -20.66 -61.25 -28.73
CA MET A 443 -19.77 -62.16 -29.49
C MET A 443 -19.24 -63.30 -28.64
N VAL A 444 -18.90 -63.08 -27.37
CA VAL A 444 -18.47 -64.18 -26.47
C VAL A 444 -19.62 -65.16 -26.19
N ASN A 445 -20.85 -64.72 -25.96
CA ASN A 445 -22.02 -65.58 -25.76
C ASN A 445 -22.37 -66.37 -27.02
N ASN A 446 -22.20 -65.84 -28.23
CA ASN A 446 -22.45 -66.56 -29.42
C ASN A 446 -21.36 -67.62 -29.75
N ALA A 447 -20.07 -67.34 -29.33
CA ALA A 447 -19.00 -68.37 -29.51
C ALA A 447 -19.18 -69.57 -28.54
N ASP A 448 -19.73 -69.30 -27.31
CA ASP A 448 -20.02 -70.38 -26.35
C ASP A 448 -21.22 -71.25 -26.79
N VAL A 449 -22.19 -70.74 -27.57
CA VAL A 449 -23.32 -71.43 -28.08
C VAL A 449 -22.90 -72.35 -29.30
N GLU A 450 -21.98 -71.85 -30.18
CA GLU A 450 -21.48 -72.68 -31.31
C GLU A 450 -20.54 -73.81 -30.87
N ASN A 451 -19.84 -73.65 -29.70
CA ASN A 451 -19.01 -74.76 -29.19
C ASN A 451 -19.78 -75.87 -28.47
N ASN A 452 -21.00 -75.60 -27.97
CA ASN A 452 -21.86 -76.62 -27.33
C ASN A 452 -22.68 -77.41 -28.33
N GLU A 453 -22.85 -76.95 -29.58
CA GLU A 453 -23.53 -77.69 -30.61
C GLU A 453 -22.62 -78.72 -31.40
N LYS A 454 -21.33 -78.74 -31.09
CA LYS A 454 -20.35 -79.66 -31.73
C LYS A 454 -19.91 -80.83 -30.83
N THR A 455 -20.56 -81.05 -29.69
CA THR A 455 -20.20 -82.11 -28.71
C THR A 455 -21.39 -83.03 -28.34
N ASP A 456 -22.41 -83.13 -29.29
CA ASP A 456 -23.41 -84.18 -29.23
C ASP A 456 -23.39 -85.05 -30.55
#